data_2b7b73f25032b3c1bc18d9e6281ff02f
#
_entry.id   2b7b73f25032b3c1bc18d9e6281ff02f
#
_cell.length_a   1.000
_cell.length_b   1.000
_cell.length_c   1.000
_cell.angle_alpha   90.00
_cell.angle_beta   90.00
_cell.angle_gamma   90.00
#
_symmetry.space_group_name_H-M   'P 1'
#
loop_
_entity.id
_entity.type
_entity.pdbx_description
1 polymer ?
#
loop_
_entity_poly.entity_id
_entity_poly.type
_entity_poly.pdbx_seq_one_letter_code
_entity_poly.pdbx_strand_id
1 'polypeptide(L)'
;MLPQAEVYVYEDDKMIQGFLGVRDEYIEGIFVSDKMQSHGIGKNLLDYIKDKKVRLQLNVYQKNVRAMSFYQREGFTIQSERMNEFTGETEYVMTVS
;
A
#
# COMPACT_ATOMS: atom_id res chain seq x y z
N MET A 1 -9.41 -18.12 14.37
CA MET A 1 -10.13 -17.42 13.29
C MET A 1 -9.11 -16.73 12.38
N LEU A 2 -9.22 -16.95 11.09
CA LEU A 2 -8.34 -16.29 10.15
C LEU A 2 -8.79 -14.84 9.96
N PRO A 3 -7.84 -13.88 9.91
CA PRO A 3 -8.20 -12.50 9.64
C PRO A 3 -8.82 -12.38 8.25
N GLN A 4 -9.84 -11.57 8.13
CA GLN A 4 -10.48 -11.32 6.84
C GLN A 4 -9.79 -10.16 6.15
N ALA A 5 -9.55 -10.31 4.85
CA ALA A 5 -9.06 -9.22 4.04
C ALA A 5 -10.19 -8.20 3.84
N GLU A 6 -9.84 -6.93 3.96
CA GLU A 6 -10.75 -5.83 3.70
C GLU A 6 -10.28 -5.14 2.42
N VAL A 7 -11.24 -4.74 1.58
CA VAL A 7 -10.94 -4.03 0.34
C VAL A 7 -11.67 -2.70 0.36
N TYR A 8 -10.93 -1.63 0.17
CA TYR A 8 -11.46 -0.28 0.07
C TYR A 8 -11.30 0.20 -1.35
N VAL A 9 -12.33 0.81 -1.89
CA VAL A 9 -12.33 1.27 -3.28
C VAL A 9 -12.51 2.78 -3.35
N TYR A 10 -11.88 3.38 -4.35
CA TYR A 10 -12.13 4.76 -4.72
C TYR A 10 -12.97 4.74 -6.00
N GLU A 11 -14.17 5.30 -5.92
CA GLU A 11 -15.11 5.31 -7.03
C GLU A 11 -15.37 6.73 -7.47
N ASP A 12 -15.36 6.94 -8.78
CA ASP A 12 -15.61 8.24 -9.38
C ASP A 12 -16.43 8.01 -10.64
N ASP A 13 -17.51 8.79 -10.81
CA ASP A 13 -18.42 8.66 -11.96
C ASP A 13 -18.86 7.22 -12.24
N LYS A 14 -19.16 6.49 -11.16
CA LYS A 14 -19.61 5.09 -11.21
C LYS A 14 -18.53 4.12 -11.68
N MET A 15 -17.28 4.57 -11.75
CA MET A 15 -16.16 3.69 -12.09
C MET A 15 -15.20 3.58 -10.92
N ILE A 16 -14.68 2.38 -10.70
CA ILE A 16 -13.66 2.17 -9.69
C ILE A 16 -12.33 2.61 -10.27
N GLN A 17 -11.71 3.62 -9.67
CA GLN A 17 -10.45 4.20 -10.12
C GLN A 17 -9.25 3.71 -9.30
N GLY A 18 -9.50 3.06 -8.17
CA GLY A 18 -8.44 2.51 -7.36
C GLY A 18 -8.98 1.63 -6.26
N PHE A 19 -8.13 0.79 -5.71
CA PHE A 19 -8.48 -0.01 -4.53
C PHE A 19 -7.26 -0.27 -3.67
N LEU A 20 -7.54 -0.59 -2.40
CA LEU A 20 -6.53 -0.94 -1.41
C LEU A 20 -7.02 -2.17 -0.67
N GLY A 21 -6.19 -3.22 -0.65
CA GLY A 21 -6.48 -4.43 0.11
C GLY A 21 -5.63 -4.45 1.38
N VAL A 22 -6.27 -4.73 2.52
CA VAL A 22 -5.58 -4.81 3.80
C VAL A 22 -6.08 -6.01 4.58
N ARG A 23 -5.16 -6.67 5.28
CA ARG A 23 -5.47 -7.76 6.19
C ARG A 23 -4.86 -7.42 7.53
N ASP A 24 -5.69 -7.22 8.54
CA ASP A 24 -5.27 -6.69 9.84
C ASP A 24 -4.53 -5.37 9.66
N GLU A 25 -3.23 -5.36 9.88
CA GLU A 25 -2.37 -4.19 9.74
C GLU A 25 -1.52 -4.24 8.46
N TYR A 26 -1.65 -5.30 7.67
CA TYR A 26 -0.81 -5.53 6.50
C TYR A 26 -1.53 -5.11 5.22
N ILE A 27 -0.93 -4.16 4.51
CA ILE A 27 -1.44 -3.74 3.21
C ILE A 27 -0.96 -4.74 2.16
N GLU A 28 -1.91 -5.45 1.55
CA GLU A 28 -1.59 -6.45 0.54
C GLU A 28 -1.36 -5.83 -0.83
N GLY A 29 -1.99 -4.71 -1.12
CA GLY A 29 -1.77 -4.00 -2.36
C GLY A 29 -2.58 -2.74 -2.47
N ILE A 30 -2.09 -1.83 -3.29
CA ILE A 30 -2.78 -0.61 -3.67
C ILE A 30 -2.73 -0.54 -5.19
N PHE A 31 -3.86 -0.31 -5.81
CA PHE A 31 -3.97 -0.15 -7.25
C PHE A 31 -4.68 1.15 -7.58
N VAL A 32 -4.15 1.88 -8.54
CA VAL A 32 -4.78 3.09 -9.09
C VAL A 32 -4.74 2.97 -10.61
N SER A 33 -5.87 3.25 -11.26
CA SER A 33 -5.93 3.15 -12.72
C SER A 33 -4.91 4.10 -13.37
N ASP A 34 -4.39 3.71 -14.53
CA ASP A 34 -3.36 4.49 -15.23
C ASP A 34 -3.82 5.93 -15.50
N LYS A 35 -5.08 6.11 -15.83
CA LYS A 35 -5.64 7.44 -16.12
C LYS A 35 -5.66 8.34 -14.90
N MET A 36 -5.70 7.75 -13.72
CA MET A 36 -5.89 8.48 -12.46
C MET A 36 -4.65 8.53 -11.60
N GLN A 37 -3.54 7.98 -12.06
CA GLN A 37 -2.28 8.10 -11.33
C GLN A 37 -1.87 9.56 -11.24
N SER A 38 -1.28 9.93 -10.12
CA SER A 38 -0.90 11.33 -9.81
C SER A 38 -2.08 12.25 -9.50
N HIS A 39 -3.28 11.70 -9.32
CA HIS A 39 -4.47 12.47 -8.93
C HIS A 39 -4.78 12.36 -7.43
N GLY A 40 -3.85 11.80 -6.66
CA GLY A 40 -4.02 11.71 -5.20
C GLY A 40 -4.91 10.58 -4.72
N ILE A 41 -5.30 9.65 -5.58
CA ILE A 41 -6.19 8.56 -5.19
C ILE A 41 -5.48 7.60 -4.22
N GLY A 42 -4.21 7.24 -4.51
CA GLY A 42 -3.44 6.40 -3.61
C GLY A 42 -3.29 7.03 -2.22
N LYS A 43 -3.04 8.34 -2.18
CA LYS A 43 -2.95 9.07 -0.94
C LYS A 43 -4.29 9.07 -0.19
N ASN A 44 -5.40 9.27 -0.90
CA ASN A 44 -6.73 9.25 -0.28
C ASN A 44 -7.04 7.89 0.31
N LEU A 45 -6.70 6.80 -0.40
CA LEU A 45 -6.91 5.44 0.10
C LEU A 45 -6.07 5.19 1.35
N LEU A 46 -4.79 5.60 1.33
CA LEU A 46 -3.91 5.44 2.50
C LEU A 46 -4.39 6.27 3.68
N ASP A 47 -4.78 7.52 3.45
CA ASP A 47 -5.25 8.38 4.54
C ASP A 47 -6.51 7.80 5.19
N TYR A 48 -7.40 7.25 4.38
CA TYR A 48 -8.61 6.61 4.89
C TYR A 48 -8.28 5.43 5.80
N ILE A 49 -7.35 4.55 5.38
CA ILE A 49 -7.02 3.37 6.16
C ILE A 49 -6.18 3.74 7.40
N LYS A 50 -5.37 4.78 7.33
CA LYS A 50 -4.61 5.26 8.48
C LYS A 50 -5.51 5.70 9.64
N ASP A 51 -6.67 6.27 9.30
CA ASP A 51 -7.64 6.68 10.31
C ASP A 51 -8.28 5.47 11.02
N LYS A 52 -8.31 4.32 10.36
CA LYS A 52 -8.95 3.12 10.89
C LYS A 52 -7.99 2.19 11.61
N LYS A 53 -6.71 2.27 11.31
CA LYS A 53 -5.70 1.35 11.85
C LYS A 53 -4.66 2.13 12.61
N VAL A 54 -4.24 1.58 13.76
CA VAL A 54 -3.22 2.19 14.59
C VAL A 54 -1.86 2.12 13.90
N ARG A 55 -1.62 1.05 13.18
CA ARG A 55 -0.35 0.79 12.52
C ARG A 55 -0.61 0.08 11.19
N LEU A 56 0.23 0.35 10.21
CA LEU A 56 0.18 -0.33 8.92
C LEU A 56 1.57 -0.81 8.52
N GLN A 57 1.61 -1.93 7.83
CA GLN A 57 2.84 -2.53 7.33
C GLN A 57 2.63 -2.93 5.88
N LEU A 58 3.68 -2.83 5.07
CA LEU A 58 3.67 -3.32 3.70
C LEU A 58 5.06 -3.80 3.30
N ASN A 59 5.11 -4.54 2.21
CA ASN A 59 6.37 -4.94 1.60
C ASN A 59 6.45 -4.29 0.21
N VAL A 60 7.64 -3.85 -0.17
CA VAL A 60 7.89 -3.25 -1.47
C VAL A 60 9.25 -3.68 -1.97
N TYR A 61 9.35 -4.00 -3.27
CA TYR A 61 10.63 -4.37 -3.85
C TYR A 61 11.57 -3.17 -3.89
N GLN A 62 12.84 -3.40 -3.56
CA GLN A 62 13.86 -2.37 -3.56
C GLN A 62 13.94 -1.66 -4.92
N LYS A 63 13.79 -2.41 -5.99
CA LYS A 63 13.87 -1.84 -7.34
C LYS A 63 12.67 -0.99 -7.72
N ASN A 64 11.58 -1.07 -6.97
CA ASN A 64 10.40 -0.27 -7.26
C ASN A 64 10.53 1.11 -6.59
N VAL A 65 11.40 1.94 -7.16
CA VAL A 65 11.76 3.23 -6.59
C VAL A 65 10.55 4.16 -6.51
N ARG A 66 9.67 4.09 -7.49
CA ARG A 66 8.47 4.93 -7.53
C ARG A 66 7.53 4.63 -6.35
N ALA A 67 7.30 3.35 -6.10
CA ALA A 67 6.45 2.95 -4.97
C ALA A 67 7.09 3.31 -3.65
N MET A 68 8.40 3.06 -3.51
CA MET A 68 9.13 3.44 -2.29
C MET A 68 9.02 4.92 -2.01
N SER A 69 9.22 5.76 -3.02
CA SER A 69 9.13 7.21 -2.86
C SER A 69 7.73 7.62 -2.44
N PHE A 70 6.71 7.00 -3.01
CA PHE A 70 5.32 7.27 -2.64
C PHE A 70 5.07 6.94 -1.17
N TYR A 71 5.45 5.74 -0.75
CA TYR A 71 5.20 5.33 0.64
C TYR A 71 5.99 6.18 1.63
N GLN A 72 7.23 6.55 1.29
CA GLN A 72 8.03 7.42 2.15
C GLN A 72 7.39 8.80 2.29
N ARG A 73 6.85 9.36 1.21
CA ARG A 73 6.11 10.63 1.28
C ARG A 73 4.88 10.53 2.16
N GLU A 74 4.27 9.34 2.21
CA GLU A 74 3.09 9.10 3.04
C GLU A 74 3.43 8.72 4.49
N GLY A 75 4.70 8.82 4.86
CA GLY A 75 5.11 8.63 6.24
C GLY A 75 5.61 7.24 6.60
N PHE A 76 5.67 6.33 5.64
CA PHE A 76 6.20 4.99 5.89
C PHE A 76 7.72 5.03 5.98
N THR A 77 8.27 4.23 6.89
CA THR A 77 9.71 4.09 7.07
C THR A 77 10.12 2.64 6.87
N ILE A 78 11.37 2.46 6.43
CA ILE A 78 11.93 1.12 6.23
C ILE A 78 12.22 0.52 7.59
N GLN A 79 11.61 -0.62 7.90
CA GLN A 79 11.80 -1.34 9.14
C GLN A 79 12.89 -2.39 9.02
N SER A 80 12.89 -3.12 7.91
CA SER A 80 13.87 -4.17 7.64
C SER A 80 13.89 -4.48 6.15
N GLU A 81 14.88 -5.29 5.75
CA GLU A 81 14.93 -5.79 4.37
C GLU A 81 15.04 -7.30 4.39
N ARG A 82 14.58 -7.92 3.33
CA ARG A 82 14.64 -9.37 3.17
C ARG A 82 14.75 -9.72 1.71
N MET A 83 15.24 -10.91 1.42
CA MET A 83 15.28 -11.44 0.06
C MET A 83 14.05 -12.30 -0.18
N ASN A 84 13.34 -12.03 -1.28
CA ASN A 84 12.23 -12.86 -1.69
C ASN A 84 12.79 -14.16 -2.30
N GLU A 85 12.42 -15.28 -1.73
CA GLU A 85 12.97 -16.58 -2.14
C GLU A 85 12.57 -16.99 -3.57
N PHE A 86 11.41 -16.52 -4.02
CA PHE A 86 10.91 -16.89 -5.35
C PHE A 86 11.51 -16.05 -6.46
N THR A 87 11.79 -14.78 -6.20
CA THR A 87 12.25 -13.86 -7.23
C THR A 87 13.74 -13.53 -7.11
N GLY A 88 14.35 -13.78 -5.95
CA GLY A 88 15.71 -13.36 -5.67
C GLY A 88 15.88 -11.87 -5.48
N GLU A 89 14.79 -11.13 -5.42
CA GLU A 89 14.80 -9.69 -5.29
C GLU A 89 14.75 -9.26 -3.83
N THR A 90 15.41 -8.15 -3.52
CA THR A 90 15.33 -7.57 -2.18
C THR A 90 14.00 -6.84 -2.00
N GLU A 91 13.34 -7.07 -0.88
CA GLU A 91 12.14 -6.38 -0.46
C GLU A 91 12.42 -5.59 0.80
N TYR A 92 11.77 -4.44 0.93
CA TYR A 92 11.74 -3.69 2.18
C TYR A 92 10.41 -3.90 2.88
N VAL A 93 10.47 -4.10 4.19
CA VAL A 93 9.28 -4.05 5.05
C VAL A 93 9.17 -2.61 5.55
N MET A 94 8.07 -1.96 5.24
CA MET A 94 7.84 -0.57 5.62
C MET A 94 6.65 -0.47 6.56
N THR A 95 6.74 0.45 7.52
CA THR A 95 5.68 0.63 8.52
C THR A 95 5.37 2.10 8.72
N VAL A 96 4.16 2.37 9.18
CA VAL A 96 3.73 3.68 9.65
C VAL A 96 2.82 3.47 10.87
N SER A 97 2.91 4.35 11.85
CA SER A 97 2.06 4.27 13.04
C SER A 97 1.56 5.65 13.45
#